data_72446f63150c685be229cd3b4923602a
#
_entry.id   72446f63150c685be229cd3b4923602a
#
_cell.length_a   1.000
_cell.length_b   1.000
_cell.length_c   1.000
_cell.angle_alpha   90.00
_cell.angle_beta   90.00
_cell.angle_gamma   90.00
#
_symmetry.space_group_name_H-M   'P 1'
#
loop_
_entity.id
_entity.type
_entity.pdbx_description
1 polymer ?
#
loop_
_entity_poly.entity_id
_entity_poly.type
_entity_poly.pdbx_seq_one_letter_code
_entity_poly.pdbx_strand_id
1 'polypeptide(L)' 'MSKTLILYGREHCHLCELAQELLQTADLIAQLIDIDSDPELGARYGLRIPVLRYPDGRELDWPFPQDAIFNAGA' A
#
# COMPACT_ATOMS: atom_id res chain seq x y z
N MET A 1 -2.26 19.18 6.86
CA MET A 1 -2.80 17.84 7.12
C MET A 1 -2.18 16.85 6.17
N SER A 2 -1.73 15.76 6.70
CA SER A 2 -1.07 14.75 5.89
C SER A 2 -2.10 13.93 5.12
N LYS A 3 -1.92 13.84 3.80
CA LYS A 3 -2.68 12.93 2.95
C LYS A 3 -1.81 11.74 2.55
N THR A 4 -0.92 11.36 3.43
CA THR A 4 0.04 10.31 3.14
C THR A 4 -0.65 8.95 3.10
N LEU A 5 -0.46 8.25 1.99
CA LEU A 5 -0.88 6.87 1.87
C LEU A 5 0.13 5.98 2.57
N ILE A 6 -0.31 4.80 2.99
CA ILE A 6 0.58 3.79 3.57
C ILE A 6 0.51 2.56 2.69
N LEU A 7 1.67 2.03 2.33
CA LEU A 7 1.76 0.77 1.60
C LEU A 7 2.40 -0.26 2.51
N TYR A 8 1.61 -1.25 2.92
CA TYR A 8 2.12 -2.37 3.71
C TYR A 8 2.71 -3.41 2.77
N GLY A 9 3.91 -3.86 3.07
CA GLY A 9 4.59 -4.85 2.26
C GLY A 9 5.69 -5.52 3.03
N ARG A 10 6.59 -6.19 2.29
CA ARG A 10 7.74 -6.85 2.90
C ARG A 10 8.85 -6.91 1.87
N GLU A 11 10.08 -7.15 2.33
CA GLU A 11 11.22 -7.33 1.43
C GLU A 11 11.02 -8.57 0.58
N HIS A 12 11.63 -8.56 -0.61
CA HIS A 12 11.58 -9.67 -1.55
C HIS A 12 10.16 -10.05 -1.99
N CYS A 13 9.27 -9.06 -1.98
CA CYS A 13 7.90 -9.25 -2.41
C CYS A 13 7.74 -8.60 -3.79
N HIS A 14 7.66 -9.43 -4.83
CA HIS A 14 7.54 -8.93 -6.21
C HIS A 14 6.28 -8.11 -6.41
N LEU A 15 5.16 -8.55 -5.86
CA LEU A 15 3.90 -7.82 -5.98
C LEU A 15 3.96 -6.47 -5.26
N CYS A 16 4.71 -6.39 -4.15
CA CYS A 16 4.91 -5.12 -3.45
C CYS A 16 5.71 -4.15 -4.30
N GLU A 17 6.69 -4.66 -5.05
CA GLU A 17 7.46 -3.82 -5.98
C GLU A 17 6.57 -3.29 -7.10
N LEU A 18 5.70 -4.14 -7.65
CA LEU A 18 4.75 -3.72 -8.67
C LEU A 18 3.78 -2.65 -8.14
N ALA A 19 3.36 -2.81 -6.89
CA ALA A 19 2.49 -1.82 -6.25
C ALA A 19 3.18 -0.47 -6.13
N GLN A 20 4.46 -0.46 -5.75
CA GLN A 20 5.24 0.78 -5.68
C GLN A 20 5.35 1.45 -7.04
N GLU A 21 5.62 0.68 -8.09
CA GLU A 21 5.71 1.21 -9.45
C GLU A 21 4.39 1.82 -9.88
N LEU A 22 3.28 1.16 -9.57
CA LEU A 22 1.95 1.67 -9.91
C LEU A 22 1.68 3.01 -9.21
N LEU A 23 2.02 3.11 -7.93
CA LEU A 23 1.83 4.36 -7.20
C LEU A 23 2.69 5.48 -7.77
N GLN A 24 3.93 5.18 -8.15
CA GLN A 24 4.81 6.17 -8.78
C GLN A 24 4.24 6.64 -10.10
N THR A 25 3.71 5.73 -10.90
CA THR A 25 3.08 6.08 -12.18
C THR A 25 1.88 6.99 -11.98
N ALA A 26 1.15 6.80 -10.90
CA ALA A 26 -0.02 7.62 -10.56
C ALA A 26 0.36 8.90 -9.80
N ASP A 27 1.66 9.16 -9.64
CA ASP A 27 2.17 10.34 -8.92
C ASP A 27 1.72 10.38 -7.46
N LEU A 28 1.56 9.22 -6.85
CA LEU A 28 1.16 9.11 -5.45
C LEU A 28 2.37 8.80 -4.57
N ILE A 29 2.40 9.43 -3.42
CA ILE A 29 3.45 9.20 -2.42
C ILE A 29 2.86 8.35 -1.31
N ALA A 30 3.51 7.22 -1.03
CA ALA A 30 3.10 6.33 0.05
C ALA A 30 4.28 6.06 0.96
N GLN A 31 4.00 6.02 2.25
CA GLN A 31 4.98 5.56 3.23
C GLN A 31 5.01 4.04 3.21
N LEU A 32 6.19 3.48 2.99
CA LEU A 32 6.34 2.03 2.99
C LEU A 32 6.52 1.53 4.41
N ILE A 33 5.72 0.56 4.80
CA ILE A 33 5.82 -0.05 6.12
C ILE A 33 6.04 -1.55 5.92
N ASP A 34 7.15 -2.05 6.46
CA ASP A 34 7.48 -3.45 6.43
C ASP A 34 6.68 -4.16 7.52
N ILE A 35 5.81 -5.09 7.12
CA ILE A 35 4.96 -5.79 8.08
C ILE A 35 5.77 -6.73 8.99
N ASP A 36 7.00 -7.04 8.61
CA ASP A 36 7.86 -7.86 9.47
C ASP A 36 8.46 -7.07 10.62
N SER A 37 8.29 -5.73 10.61
CA SER A 37 8.76 -4.88 11.71
C SER A 37 7.89 -5.00 12.97
N ASP A 38 6.70 -5.59 12.85
CA ASP A 38 5.75 -5.70 13.95
C ASP A 38 4.92 -6.97 13.77
N PRO A 39 4.94 -7.91 14.75
CA PRO A 39 4.17 -9.15 14.63
C PRO A 39 2.67 -8.94 14.42
N GLU A 40 2.13 -7.86 14.94
CA GLU A 40 0.72 -7.53 14.76
C GLU A 40 0.40 -7.22 13.30
N LEU A 41 1.31 -6.51 12.62
CA LEU A 41 1.16 -6.21 11.19
C LEU A 41 1.27 -7.49 10.36
N GLY A 42 2.20 -8.37 10.71
CA GLY A 42 2.33 -9.64 10.04
C GLY A 42 1.09 -10.51 10.16
N ALA A 43 0.48 -10.52 11.34
CA ALA A 43 -0.75 -11.29 11.56
C ALA A 43 -1.92 -10.71 10.77
N ARG A 44 -1.99 -9.37 10.66
CA ARG A 44 -3.10 -8.70 9.99
C ARG A 44 -2.98 -8.73 8.48
N TYR A 45 -1.77 -8.50 7.94
CA TYR A 45 -1.57 -8.27 6.52
C TYR A 45 -0.74 -9.33 5.80
N GLY A 46 -0.21 -10.32 6.52
CA GLY A 46 0.75 -11.26 5.96
C GLY A 46 0.29 -11.99 4.71
N LEU A 47 -1.01 -12.28 4.59
CA LEU A 47 -1.58 -12.96 3.42
C LEU A 47 -2.24 -11.99 2.45
N ARG A 48 -2.19 -10.70 2.74
CA ARG A 48 -2.89 -9.67 1.96
C ARG A 48 -1.96 -8.73 1.20
N ILE A 49 -0.70 -8.64 1.60
CA ILE A 49 0.24 -7.68 1.01
C ILE A 49 0.39 -7.87 -0.49
N PRO A 50 0.60 -6.78 -1.25
CA PRO A 50 0.64 -5.40 -0.76
C PRO A 50 -0.75 -4.85 -0.44
N VAL A 51 -0.85 -4.05 0.63
CA VAL A 51 -2.10 -3.40 1.03
C VAL A 51 -1.88 -1.90 1.06
N LEU A 52 -2.75 -1.16 0.39
CA LEU A 52 -2.71 0.30 0.39
C LEU A 52 -3.74 0.82 1.39
N ARG A 53 -3.29 1.69 2.30
CA ARG A 53 -4.17 2.28 3.28
C ARG A 53 -4.26 3.79 3.07
N TYR A 54 -5.48 4.28 3.02
CA TYR A 54 -5.77 5.71 2.90
C TYR A 54 -5.77 6.39 4.26
N PRO A 55 -5.62 7.74 4.27
CA PRO A 55 -5.61 8.48 5.54
C PRO A 55 -6.89 8.31 6.36
N ASP A 56 -8.02 8.00 5.73
CA ASP A 56 -9.29 7.80 6.42
C ASP A 56 -9.45 6.37 6.97
N GLY A 57 -8.45 5.51 6.76
CA GLY A 57 -8.46 4.15 7.25
C GLY A 57 -8.95 3.10 6.27
N ARG A 58 -9.47 3.50 5.10
CA ARG A 58 -9.86 2.53 4.08
C ARG A 58 -8.62 1.81 3.54
N GLU A 59 -8.82 0.57 3.14
CA GLU A 59 -7.73 -0.27 2.63
C GLU A 59 -8.10 -0.89 1.30
N LEU A 60 -7.10 -1.06 0.44
CA LEU A 60 -7.22 -1.80 -0.80
C LEU A 60 -6.24 -2.96 -0.79
N ASP A 61 -6.72 -4.14 -1.14
CA ASP A 61 -5.86 -5.30 -1.32
C ASP A 61 -5.41 -5.38 -2.78
N TRP A 62 -4.25 -5.98 -3.00
CA TRP A 62 -3.73 -6.19 -4.35
C TRP A 62 -4.57 -7.23 -5.10
N PRO A 63 -4.84 -7.09 -6.41
CA PRO A 63 -4.44 -5.95 -7.24
C PRO A 63 -5.33 -4.74 -7.04
N PHE A 64 -4.72 -3.56 -7.07
CA PHE A 64 -5.46 -2.32 -6.88
C PHE A 64 -6.23 -1.94 -8.16
N PRO A 65 -7.51 -1.59 -8.05
CA PRO A 65 -8.24 -1.06 -9.21
C PRO A 65 -7.59 0.23 -9.69
N GLN A 66 -7.37 0.36 -11.00
CA GLN A 66 -6.73 1.56 -11.54
C GLN A 66 -7.52 2.82 -11.20
N ASP A 67 -8.85 2.74 -11.29
CA ASP A 67 -9.70 3.88 -10.99
C ASP A 67 -9.47 4.38 -9.55
N ALA A 68 -9.35 3.46 -8.60
CA ALA A 68 -9.13 3.82 -7.21
C ALA A 68 -7.76 4.47 -7.04
N ILE A 69 -6.74 3.98 -7.73
CA ILE A 69 -5.39 4.50 -7.63
C ILE A 69 -5.28 5.88 -8.27
N PHE A 70 -5.77 6.06 -9.49
CA PHE A 70 -5.64 7.33 -10.18
C PHE A 70 -6.54 8.42 -9.59
N ASN A 71 -7.57 8.04 -8.83
CA ASN A 71 -8.44 9.01 -8.15
C ASN A 71 -8.08 9.21 -6.68
N ALA A 72 -7.12 8.46 -6.15
CA ALA A 72 -6.78 8.50 -4.72
C ALA A 72 -6.22 9.85 -4.28
N GLY A 73 -5.63 10.61 -5.22
CA GLY A 73 -5.06 11.91 -4.91
C GLY A 73 -5.99 13.09 -5.21
N ALA A 74 -7.19 12.81 -5.67
CA ALA A 74 -8.13 13.86 -6.08
C ALA A 74 -8.85 14.51 -4.89
#